data_1418d5019a6d6211bc0151c2d5bed69a
#
_entry.id   1418d5019a6d6211bc0151c2d5bed69a
#
_cell.length_a   1.000
_cell.length_b   1.000
_cell.length_c   1.000
_cell.angle_alpha   90.00
_cell.angle_beta   90.00
_cell.angle_gamma   90.00
#
_symmetry.space_group_name_H-M   'P 1'
#
loop_
_entity.id
_entity.type
_entity.pdbx_description
1 polymer ?
#
loop_
_entity_poly.entity_id
_entity_poly.type
_entity_poly.pdbx_seq_one_letter_code
_entity_poly.pdbx_strand_id
1 'polypeptide(L)'
;VELFWRRSESAISETELKYGKYLHSISYRILTDTEDARECVNDTYNDAWQSMPPHRPLVLSTFLGKITRRISIDRWRMRNAQKRGGGEIVLVLDELENCVSGSDSVEGEMERRELAELLNSFLGTLADLERRVFLCRYWYMDSIQTIAKQFGFSQSKVTSMLHRTRGKLRTMLEKEGY
;
A
#
# COMPACT_ATOMS: atom_id res chain seq x y z
N VAL A 1 -2.68 -20.27 -4.03
CA VAL A 1 -2.14 -20.61 -2.68
C VAL A 1 -1.69 -22.05 -2.66
N GLU A 2 -2.53 -23.01 -3.09
CA GLU A 2 -2.20 -24.44 -3.05
C GLU A 2 -0.90 -24.81 -3.79
N LEU A 3 -0.64 -24.21 -4.95
CA LEU A 3 0.59 -24.45 -5.70
C LEU A 3 1.85 -24.06 -4.88
N PHE A 4 1.80 -22.96 -4.16
CA PHE A 4 2.89 -22.53 -3.26
C PHE A 4 3.06 -23.51 -2.09
N TRP A 5 1.95 -23.95 -1.50
CA TRP A 5 1.98 -24.92 -0.40
C TRP A 5 2.56 -26.28 -0.80
N ARG A 6 2.27 -26.73 -2.02
CA ARG A 6 2.80 -27.98 -2.57
C ARG A 6 4.18 -27.83 -3.18
N ARG A 7 4.77 -26.63 -3.12
CA ARG A 7 6.07 -26.35 -3.77
C ARG A 7 6.08 -26.71 -5.26
N SER A 8 4.96 -26.44 -5.95
CA SER A 8 4.85 -26.71 -7.39
C SER A 8 5.73 -25.75 -8.18
N GLU A 9 6.49 -26.26 -9.13
CA GLU A 9 7.30 -25.45 -10.06
C GLU A 9 6.48 -24.44 -10.86
N SER A 10 5.19 -24.73 -11.12
CA SER A 10 4.28 -23.84 -11.83
C SER A 10 3.72 -22.70 -10.98
N ALA A 11 3.96 -22.66 -9.67
CA ALA A 11 3.33 -21.68 -8.78
C ALA A 11 3.65 -20.24 -9.18
N ILE A 12 4.91 -19.95 -9.53
CA ILE A 12 5.36 -18.61 -9.91
C ILE A 12 4.80 -18.24 -11.28
N SER A 13 4.93 -19.10 -12.29
CA SER A 13 4.45 -18.82 -13.66
C SER A 13 2.94 -18.60 -13.73
N GLU A 14 2.16 -19.40 -13.01
CA GLU A 14 0.71 -19.23 -12.90
C GLU A 14 0.33 -17.91 -12.19
N THR A 15 1.12 -17.54 -11.19
CA THR A 15 0.93 -16.28 -10.47
C THR A 15 1.28 -15.09 -11.34
N GLU A 16 2.36 -15.14 -12.08
CA GLU A 16 2.76 -14.12 -13.04
C GLU A 16 1.70 -13.91 -14.12
N LEU A 17 1.23 -14.99 -14.72
CA LEU A 17 0.19 -14.94 -15.75
C LEU A 17 -1.08 -14.23 -15.23
N LYS A 18 -1.48 -14.55 -14.00
CA LYS A 18 -2.74 -14.05 -13.42
C LYS A 18 -2.61 -12.66 -12.79
N TYR A 19 -1.51 -12.37 -12.12
CA TYR A 19 -1.37 -11.17 -11.28
C TYR A 19 -0.24 -10.25 -11.72
N GLY A 20 0.63 -10.64 -12.64
CA GLY A 20 1.83 -9.87 -13.03
C GLY A 20 1.52 -8.43 -13.43
N LYS A 21 0.51 -8.21 -14.27
CA LYS A 21 0.08 -6.85 -14.67
C LYS A 21 -0.40 -6.01 -13.49
N TYR A 22 -1.13 -6.62 -12.56
CA TYR A 22 -1.62 -5.95 -11.36
C TYR A 22 -0.45 -5.54 -10.44
N LEU A 23 0.46 -6.46 -10.15
CA LEU A 23 1.63 -6.21 -9.31
C LEU A 23 2.55 -5.15 -9.94
N HIS A 24 2.81 -5.27 -11.24
CA HIS A 24 3.58 -4.28 -11.99
C HIS A 24 2.94 -2.88 -11.91
N SER A 25 1.61 -2.77 -12.00
CA SER A 25 0.93 -1.48 -11.88
C SER A 25 1.11 -0.84 -10.50
N ILE A 26 1.13 -1.63 -9.42
CA ILE A 26 1.40 -1.14 -8.06
C ILE A 26 2.83 -0.61 -7.98
N SER A 27 3.80 -1.40 -8.41
CA SER A 27 5.21 -1.04 -8.32
C SER A 27 5.56 0.17 -9.20
N TYR A 28 5.05 0.20 -10.44
CA TYR A 28 5.30 1.30 -11.37
C TYR A 28 4.74 2.64 -10.87
N ARG A 29 3.57 2.66 -10.22
CA ARG A 29 3.03 3.89 -9.62
C ARG A 29 3.92 4.47 -8.52
N ILE A 30 4.65 3.61 -7.83
CA ILE A 30 5.57 4.01 -6.75
C ILE A 30 6.93 4.43 -7.32
N LEU A 31 7.49 3.65 -8.24
CA LEU A 31 8.87 3.83 -8.70
C LEU A 31 9.01 4.69 -9.95
N THR A 32 7.94 4.79 -10.76
CA THR A 32 7.92 5.48 -12.06
C THR A 32 9.01 5.01 -13.03
N ASP A 33 9.50 3.78 -12.82
CA ASP A 33 10.54 3.12 -13.60
C ASP A 33 10.11 1.68 -13.91
N THR A 34 10.17 1.28 -15.17
CA THR A 34 9.67 -0.01 -15.64
C THR A 34 10.57 -1.18 -15.20
N GLU A 35 11.89 -0.99 -15.24
CA GLU A 35 12.83 -2.05 -14.86
C GLU A 35 12.81 -2.29 -13.36
N ASP A 36 12.87 -1.23 -12.55
CA ASP A 36 12.70 -1.34 -11.10
C ASP A 36 11.36 -1.96 -10.72
N ALA A 37 10.28 -1.60 -11.44
CA ALA A 37 8.97 -2.18 -11.19
C ALA A 37 8.95 -3.68 -11.47
N ARG A 38 9.61 -4.12 -12.56
CA ARG A 38 9.74 -5.53 -12.92
C ARG A 38 10.55 -6.31 -11.87
N GLU A 39 11.67 -5.75 -11.41
CA GLU A 39 12.48 -6.36 -10.35
C GLU A 39 11.67 -6.52 -9.05
N CYS A 40 10.95 -5.49 -8.62
CA CYS A 40 10.10 -5.59 -7.42
C CYS A 40 9.00 -6.64 -7.55
N VAL A 41 8.48 -6.87 -8.75
CA VAL A 41 7.52 -7.95 -8.99
C VAL A 41 8.18 -9.32 -8.87
N ASN A 42 9.40 -9.49 -9.39
CA ASN A 42 10.17 -10.72 -9.25
C ASN A 42 10.51 -10.99 -7.78
N ASP A 43 10.94 -9.96 -7.05
CA ASP A 43 11.18 -10.05 -5.60
C ASP A 43 9.91 -10.44 -4.84
N THR A 44 8.74 -9.94 -5.29
CA THR A 44 7.43 -10.32 -4.73
C THR A 44 7.16 -11.81 -4.87
N TYR A 45 7.48 -12.41 -6.02
CA TYR A 45 7.29 -13.85 -6.22
C TYR A 45 8.21 -14.66 -5.32
N ASN A 46 9.45 -14.21 -5.16
CA ASN A 46 10.42 -14.85 -4.27
C ASN A 46 9.96 -14.77 -2.80
N ASP A 47 9.55 -13.60 -2.33
CA ASP A 47 9.02 -13.43 -0.97
C ASP A 47 7.76 -14.28 -0.73
N ALA A 48 6.86 -14.33 -1.71
CA ALA A 48 5.66 -15.16 -1.63
C ALA A 48 6.01 -16.66 -1.56
N TRP A 49 7.01 -17.09 -2.34
CA TRP A 49 7.52 -18.46 -2.31
C TRP A 49 8.12 -18.81 -0.96
N GLN A 50 8.90 -17.92 -0.36
CA GLN A 50 9.50 -18.13 0.95
C GLN A 50 8.48 -18.11 2.08
N SER A 51 7.46 -17.24 1.97
CA SER A 51 6.44 -17.06 3.01
C SER A 51 5.39 -18.18 3.04
N MET A 52 5.17 -18.88 1.94
CA MET A 52 4.17 -19.94 1.83
C MET A 52 4.83 -21.30 1.58
N PRO A 53 4.75 -22.28 2.49
CA PRO A 53 4.26 -22.21 3.86
C PRO A 53 5.20 -21.47 4.82
N PRO A 54 4.81 -21.03 6.02
CA PRO A 54 3.56 -21.43 6.71
C PRO A 54 2.36 -20.52 6.47
N HIS A 55 2.53 -19.33 5.84
CA HIS A 55 1.42 -18.42 5.62
C HIS A 55 0.42 -18.97 4.59
N ARG A 56 -0.87 -18.88 4.92
CA ARG A 56 -1.95 -19.29 4.01
C ARG A 56 -2.95 -18.15 3.82
N PRO A 57 -2.66 -17.20 2.91
CA PRO A 57 -3.53 -16.05 2.72
C PRO A 57 -4.89 -16.46 2.15
N LEU A 58 -5.96 -15.85 2.69
CA LEU A 58 -7.32 -16.05 2.19
C LEU A 58 -7.48 -15.48 0.77
N VAL A 59 -6.85 -14.33 0.50
CA VAL A 59 -6.90 -13.65 -0.80
C VAL A 59 -5.48 -13.43 -1.30
N LEU A 60 -5.06 -14.23 -2.27
CA LEU A 60 -3.69 -14.20 -2.78
C LEU A 60 -3.31 -12.86 -3.40
N SER A 61 -4.22 -12.22 -4.16
CA SER A 61 -3.94 -10.91 -4.78
C SER A 61 -3.65 -9.82 -3.76
N THR A 62 -4.38 -9.80 -2.64
CA THR A 62 -4.14 -8.85 -1.54
C THR A 62 -2.79 -9.11 -0.86
N PHE A 63 -2.46 -10.37 -0.62
CA PHE A 63 -1.19 -10.76 -0.03
C PHE A 63 -0.01 -10.34 -0.91
N LEU A 64 -0.06 -10.68 -2.21
CA LEU A 64 0.97 -10.29 -3.18
C LEU A 64 1.07 -8.77 -3.31
N GLY A 65 -0.06 -8.06 -3.38
CA GLY A 65 -0.09 -6.60 -3.48
C GLY A 65 0.56 -5.92 -2.26
N LYS A 66 0.39 -6.46 -1.05
CA LYS A 66 1.08 -5.97 0.16
C LYS A 66 2.60 -6.13 0.06
N ILE A 67 3.06 -7.29 -0.40
CA ILE A 67 4.50 -7.56 -0.58
C ILE A 67 5.07 -6.61 -1.63
N THR A 68 4.45 -6.53 -2.81
CA THR A 68 4.91 -5.65 -3.90
C THR A 68 5.01 -4.20 -3.44
N ARG A 69 3.98 -3.70 -2.75
CA ARG A 69 3.96 -2.33 -2.26
C ARG A 69 5.09 -2.07 -1.27
N ARG A 70 5.31 -2.96 -0.30
CA ARG A 70 6.40 -2.85 0.68
C ARG A 70 7.76 -2.78 -0.03
N ILE A 71 8.06 -3.74 -0.90
CA ILE A 71 9.33 -3.80 -1.64
C ILE A 71 9.53 -2.53 -2.46
N SER A 72 8.49 -2.05 -3.14
CA SER A 72 8.56 -0.85 -3.98
C SER A 72 8.81 0.41 -3.16
N ILE A 73 8.17 0.57 -2.00
CA ILE A 73 8.41 1.71 -1.09
C ILE A 73 9.83 1.66 -0.52
N ASP A 74 10.30 0.48 -0.11
CA ASP A 74 11.65 0.32 0.42
C ASP A 74 12.71 0.65 -0.64
N ARG A 75 12.52 0.18 -1.89
CA ARG A 75 13.38 0.54 -3.02
C ARG A 75 13.36 2.03 -3.30
N TRP A 76 12.18 2.64 -3.29
CA TRP A 76 12.04 4.07 -3.48
C TRP A 76 12.77 4.87 -2.39
N ARG A 77 12.64 4.46 -1.11
CA ARG A 77 13.36 5.09 0.02
C ARG A 77 14.87 5.00 -0.16
N MET A 78 15.40 3.85 -0.53
CA MET A 78 16.84 3.67 -0.79
C MET A 78 17.34 4.58 -1.92
N ARG A 79 16.60 4.69 -3.03
CA ARG A 79 16.98 5.57 -4.16
C ARG A 79 16.93 7.05 -3.80
N ASN A 80 16.00 7.45 -2.96
CA ASN A 80 15.75 8.87 -2.63
C ASN A 80 16.41 9.31 -1.33
N ALA A 81 17.00 8.42 -0.55
CA ALA A 81 17.81 8.77 0.63
C ALA A 81 18.97 9.73 0.29
N GLN A 82 19.44 9.73 -0.96
CA GLN A 82 20.51 10.60 -1.45
C GLN A 82 20.04 11.84 -2.22
N LYS A 83 18.74 11.92 -2.56
CA LYS A 83 18.18 13.05 -3.33
C LYS A 83 17.15 13.80 -2.47
N ARG A 84 17.53 14.98 -1.99
CA ARG A 84 16.59 15.95 -1.40
C ARG A 84 15.70 16.50 -2.52
N GLY A 85 14.50 15.95 -2.67
CA GLY A 85 13.51 16.44 -3.63
C GLY A 85 12.28 15.56 -3.55
N GLY A 86 11.26 16.00 -2.79
CA GLY A 86 10.05 15.24 -2.55
C GLY A 86 9.19 15.09 -3.78
N GLY A 87 9.04 13.86 -4.28
CA GLY A 87 8.01 13.50 -5.24
C GLY A 87 6.66 13.24 -4.56
N GLU A 88 5.66 12.89 -5.34
CA GLU A 88 4.28 12.61 -4.89
C GLU A 88 4.22 11.62 -3.71
N ILE A 89 5.14 10.66 -3.65
CA ILE A 89 5.20 9.65 -2.57
C ILE A 89 5.58 10.27 -1.23
N VAL A 90 6.53 11.21 -1.21
CA VAL A 90 6.87 11.93 0.03
C VAL A 90 5.64 12.66 0.53
N LEU A 91 4.94 13.39 -0.33
CA LEU A 91 3.71 14.10 0.02
C LEU A 91 2.64 13.16 0.59
N VAL A 92 2.48 11.98 -0.02
CA VAL A 92 1.50 10.97 0.46
C VAL A 92 1.90 10.42 1.82
N LEU A 93 3.18 10.13 2.04
CA LEU A 93 3.66 9.63 3.33
C LEU A 93 3.55 10.69 4.42
N ASP A 94 3.97 11.93 4.14
CA ASP A 94 3.85 13.08 5.06
C ASP A 94 2.39 13.35 5.44
N GLU A 95 1.46 13.23 4.48
CA GLU A 95 0.03 13.37 4.76
C GLU A 95 -0.49 12.35 5.78
N LEU A 96 0.04 11.10 5.76
CA LEU A 96 -0.33 10.05 6.72
C LEU A 96 0.42 10.18 8.04
N GLU A 97 1.69 10.54 8.02
CA GLU A 97 2.52 10.72 9.21
C GLU A 97 1.93 11.78 10.14
N ASN A 98 1.36 12.84 9.56
CA ASN A 98 0.63 13.86 10.33
C ASN A 98 -0.67 13.35 10.98
N CYS A 99 -1.11 12.13 10.72
CA CYS A 99 -2.27 11.51 11.37
C CYS A 99 -1.88 10.72 12.62
N VAL A 100 -0.62 10.33 12.75
CA VAL A 100 -0.10 9.58 13.90
C VAL A 100 0.65 10.56 14.78
N SER A 101 0.18 10.75 16.00
CA SER A 101 0.88 11.61 16.98
C SER A 101 2.16 10.92 17.43
N GLY A 102 3.30 11.41 16.94
CA GLY A 102 4.67 11.07 17.28
C GLY A 102 4.90 10.00 18.34
N SER A 103 5.14 8.79 17.96
CA SER A 103 5.91 7.86 18.77
C SER A 103 6.97 7.20 17.87
N ASP A 104 8.21 7.61 18.08
CA ASP A 104 9.40 6.84 17.74
C ASP A 104 9.46 5.61 18.64
N SER A 105 8.51 4.69 18.55
CA SER A 105 8.64 3.42 19.25
C SER A 105 8.77 2.28 18.25
N VAL A 106 9.97 1.77 18.20
CA VAL A 106 10.36 0.52 17.55
C VAL A 106 9.91 -0.63 18.47
N GLU A 107 8.63 -0.74 18.76
CA GLU A 107 8.12 -1.84 19.58
C GLU A 107 6.94 -2.53 18.89
N GLY A 108 7.20 -3.78 18.56
CA GLY A 108 6.22 -4.85 18.58
C GLY A 108 5.48 -5.16 17.29
N GLU A 109 5.70 -6.40 16.83
CA GLU A 109 4.85 -7.05 15.81
C GLU A 109 3.37 -7.05 16.23
N MET A 110 3.10 -7.00 17.53
CA MET A 110 1.78 -6.92 18.15
C MET A 110 1.11 -5.57 17.88
N GLU A 111 1.81 -4.45 18.12
CA GLU A 111 1.31 -3.08 17.84
C GLU A 111 1.00 -2.88 16.36
N ARG A 112 1.86 -3.40 15.47
CA ARG A 112 1.61 -3.34 14.02
C ARG A 112 0.34 -4.11 13.61
N ARG A 113 0.05 -5.19 14.30
CA ARG A 113 -1.15 -5.99 14.03
C ARG A 113 -2.40 -5.27 14.53
N GLU A 114 -2.35 -4.71 15.71
CA GLU A 114 -3.43 -3.89 16.29
C GLU A 114 -3.72 -2.66 15.43
N LEU A 115 -2.68 -1.94 15.02
CA LEU A 115 -2.81 -0.80 14.11
C LEU A 115 -3.41 -1.22 12.75
N ALA A 116 -3.03 -2.37 12.21
CA ALA A 116 -3.59 -2.88 10.96
C ALA A 116 -5.08 -3.24 11.09
N GLU A 117 -5.48 -3.81 12.21
CA GLU A 117 -6.89 -4.11 12.51
C GLU A 117 -7.70 -2.82 12.69
N LEU A 118 -7.13 -1.83 13.36
CA LEU A 118 -7.72 -0.50 13.54
C LEU A 118 -7.92 0.21 12.20
N LEU A 119 -6.91 0.21 11.32
CA LEU A 119 -7.02 0.78 9.98
C LEU A 119 -8.06 0.05 9.12
N ASN A 120 -8.16 -1.28 9.23
CA ASN A 120 -9.19 -2.04 8.52
C ASN A 120 -10.60 -1.67 9.03
N SER A 121 -10.75 -1.54 10.35
CA SER A 121 -12.00 -1.08 10.96
C SER A 121 -12.37 0.32 10.47
N PHE A 122 -11.41 1.25 10.49
CA PHE A 122 -11.59 2.60 9.96
C PHE A 122 -12.08 2.61 8.52
N LEU A 123 -11.43 1.85 7.64
CA LEU A 123 -11.86 1.74 6.23
C LEU A 123 -13.29 1.20 6.11
N GLY A 124 -13.70 0.32 7.03
CA GLY A 124 -15.07 -0.18 7.12
C GLY A 124 -16.10 0.88 7.47
N THR A 125 -15.72 1.92 8.23
CA THR A 125 -16.63 3.02 8.61
C THR A 125 -16.84 4.07 7.51
N LEU A 126 -15.98 4.10 6.50
CA LEU A 126 -16.06 5.06 5.41
C LEU A 126 -17.15 4.71 4.41
N ALA A 127 -17.86 5.72 3.90
CA ALA A 127 -18.69 5.56 2.72
C ALA A 127 -17.86 5.00 1.55
N ASP A 128 -18.47 4.20 0.68
CA ASP A 128 -17.77 3.50 -0.41
C ASP A 128 -16.89 4.43 -1.26
N LEU A 129 -17.41 5.60 -1.62
CA LEU A 129 -16.68 6.59 -2.40
C LEU A 129 -15.49 7.18 -1.65
N GLU A 130 -15.66 7.54 -0.37
CA GLU A 130 -14.57 8.05 0.48
C GLU A 130 -13.46 7.01 0.63
N ARG A 131 -13.83 5.76 0.88
CA ARG A 131 -12.91 4.62 0.99
C ARG A 131 -12.11 4.43 -0.30
N ARG A 132 -12.77 4.43 -1.46
CA ARG A 132 -12.11 4.27 -2.76
C ARG A 132 -11.12 5.40 -3.04
N VAL A 133 -11.51 6.66 -2.81
CA VAL A 133 -10.62 7.83 -2.97
C VAL A 133 -9.43 7.74 -2.01
N PHE A 134 -9.66 7.35 -0.75
CA PHE A 134 -8.61 7.14 0.24
C PHE A 134 -7.63 6.05 -0.19
N LEU A 135 -8.12 4.89 -0.65
CA LEU A 135 -7.28 3.81 -1.15
C LEU A 135 -6.48 4.22 -2.39
N CYS A 136 -7.08 4.96 -3.33
CA CYS A 136 -6.34 5.48 -4.48
C CYS A 136 -5.16 6.34 -4.03
N ARG A 137 -5.36 7.24 -3.06
CA ARG A 137 -4.31 8.13 -2.57
C ARG A 137 -3.22 7.38 -1.79
N TYR A 138 -3.60 6.59 -0.78
CA TYR A 138 -2.67 6.07 0.23
C TYR A 138 -2.22 4.63 -0.02
N TRP A 139 -2.98 3.87 -0.77
CA TRP A 139 -2.58 2.51 -1.15
C TRP A 139 -1.90 2.48 -2.52
N TYR A 140 -2.51 3.15 -3.51
CA TYR A 140 -2.00 3.14 -4.89
C TYR A 140 -1.07 4.32 -5.21
N MET A 141 -0.91 5.28 -4.31
CA MET A 141 -0.07 6.48 -4.47
C MET A 141 -0.50 7.35 -5.68
N ASP A 142 -1.79 7.34 -6.01
CA ASP A 142 -2.30 8.15 -7.11
C ASP A 142 -2.24 9.64 -6.77
N SER A 143 -1.89 10.47 -7.74
CA SER A 143 -1.94 11.92 -7.58
C SER A 143 -3.40 12.42 -7.44
N ILE A 144 -3.58 13.57 -6.79
CA ILE A 144 -4.90 14.21 -6.67
C ILE A 144 -5.51 14.44 -8.06
N GLN A 145 -4.70 14.81 -9.04
CA GLN A 145 -5.14 15.00 -10.42
C GLN A 145 -5.65 13.70 -11.05
N THR A 146 -4.92 12.59 -10.85
CA THR A 146 -5.33 11.26 -11.35
C THR A 146 -6.64 10.83 -10.73
N ILE A 147 -6.77 10.97 -9.40
CA ILE A 147 -8.00 10.63 -8.67
C ILE A 147 -9.17 11.50 -9.16
N ALA A 148 -8.96 12.81 -9.30
CA ALA A 148 -9.98 13.73 -9.79
C ALA A 148 -10.50 13.32 -11.17
N LYS A 149 -9.60 12.98 -12.09
CA LYS A 149 -9.95 12.50 -13.45
C LYS A 149 -10.70 11.17 -13.39
N GLN A 150 -10.25 10.23 -12.57
CA GLN A 150 -10.83 8.88 -12.45
C GLN A 150 -12.27 8.90 -11.92
N PHE A 151 -12.56 9.79 -10.97
CA PHE A 151 -13.87 9.90 -10.33
C PHE A 151 -14.77 11.01 -10.90
N GLY A 152 -14.31 11.77 -11.90
CA GLY A 152 -15.05 12.91 -12.46
C GLY A 152 -15.22 14.07 -11.46
N PHE A 153 -14.24 14.31 -10.59
CA PHE A 153 -14.26 15.34 -9.56
C PHE A 153 -13.29 16.48 -9.89
N SER A 154 -13.50 17.64 -9.27
CA SER A 154 -12.47 18.67 -9.20
C SER A 154 -11.36 18.24 -8.22
N GLN A 155 -10.13 18.73 -8.45
CA GLN A 155 -9.03 18.50 -7.52
C GLN A 155 -9.34 19.01 -6.11
N SER A 156 -10.00 20.16 -6.01
CA SER A 156 -10.42 20.75 -4.74
C SER A 156 -11.39 19.82 -3.98
N LYS A 157 -12.32 19.17 -4.68
CA LYS A 157 -13.24 18.20 -4.07
C LYS A 157 -12.47 16.98 -3.52
N VAL A 158 -11.53 16.46 -4.28
CA VAL A 158 -10.67 15.33 -3.84
C VAL A 158 -9.84 15.72 -2.61
N THR A 159 -9.18 16.88 -2.64
CA THR A 159 -8.39 17.41 -1.52
C THR A 159 -9.23 17.57 -0.26
N SER A 160 -10.41 18.17 -0.37
CA SER A 160 -11.33 18.36 0.75
C SER A 160 -11.85 17.04 1.31
N MET A 161 -12.10 16.05 0.45
CA MET A 161 -12.52 14.70 0.86
C MET A 161 -11.39 14.00 1.63
N LEU A 162 -10.19 13.99 1.11
CA LEU A 162 -9.02 13.40 1.75
C LEU A 162 -8.71 14.07 3.09
N HIS A 163 -8.78 15.40 3.15
CA HIS A 163 -8.58 16.15 4.40
C HIS A 163 -9.57 15.70 5.49
N ARG A 164 -10.87 15.64 5.16
CA ARG A 164 -11.90 15.18 6.12
C ARG A 164 -11.69 13.72 6.54
N THR A 165 -11.31 12.86 5.61
CA THR A 165 -11.08 11.44 5.91
C THR A 165 -9.85 11.25 6.80
N ARG A 166 -8.77 12.02 6.59
CA ARG A 166 -7.63 12.05 7.51
C ARG A 166 -8.00 12.55 8.91
N GLY A 167 -8.84 13.58 8.99
CA GLY A 167 -9.36 14.05 10.28
C GLY A 167 -10.11 12.97 11.05
N LYS A 168 -10.96 12.19 10.35
CA LYS A 168 -11.66 11.04 10.96
C LYS A 168 -10.68 9.96 11.44
N LEU A 169 -9.66 9.65 10.62
CA LEU A 169 -8.61 8.69 10.98
C LEU A 169 -7.84 9.15 12.22
N ARG A 170 -7.37 10.40 12.23
CA ARG A 170 -6.66 10.99 13.36
C ARG A 170 -7.46 10.89 14.66
N THR A 171 -8.74 11.32 14.63
CA THR A 171 -9.61 11.23 15.81
C THR A 171 -9.80 9.80 16.31
N MET A 172 -9.82 8.82 15.40
CA MET A 172 -9.91 7.41 15.77
C MET A 172 -8.61 6.93 16.41
N LEU A 173 -7.45 7.25 15.81
CA LEU A 173 -6.14 6.87 16.34
C LEU A 173 -5.90 7.48 17.73
N GLU A 174 -6.19 8.78 17.92
CA GLU A 174 -6.07 9.47 19.21
C GLU A 174 -6.94 8.81 20.31
N LYS A 175 -8.10 8.27 20.00
CA LYS A 175 -8.96 7.55 20.96
C LYS A 175 -8.39 6.21 21.39
N GLU A 176 -7.63 5.57 20.53
CA GLU A 176 -7.00 4.27 20.78
C GLU A 176 -5.57 4.40 21.33
N GLY A 177 -5.11 5.64 21.55
CA GLY A 177 -3.82 5.92 22.18
C GLY A 177 -2.62 6.02 21.23
N TYR A 178 -2.89 6.21 19.92
CA TYR A 178 -1.87 6.45 18.90
C TYR A 178 -1.68 7.94 18.60
#